data_f4c462e82cb2d177a867a75a56ed6398
#
_entry.id   f4c462e82cb2d177a867a75a56ed6398
#
_cell.length_a   1.000
_cell.length_b   1.000
_cell.length_c   1.000
_cell.angle_alpha   90.00
_cell.angle_beta   90.00
_cell.angle_gamma   90.00
#
_symmetry.space_group_name_H-M   'P 1'
#
loop_
_entity.id
_entity.type
_entity.pdbx_description
1 polymer ?
#
loop_
_entity_poly.entity_id
_entity_poly.type
_entity_poly.pdbx_seq_one_letter_code
_entity_poly.pdbx_strand_id
1 'polypeptide(L)'
;MNSKRLAIIAILAALSIGTNYAMISLYNVKVMDLVVFVGGFCFGPFVGALIGIVSWIVYGSLNPLGFSFPIWLSTMFSEAIYGIAGAFMRKSLSPKGLRGFKDERVAISIYFGIIGMFLTLTYDVITNIVFGYVSGWNILFAIIVGFVPFGFVHMASNAFFFGLGCVPTINAISKIVGGESHDVSEK
;
A
#
# COMPACT_ATOMS: atom_id res chain seq x y z
N MET A 1 -4.77 -0.05 22.05
CA MET A 1 -3.90 -0.79 21.10
C MET A 1 -2.81 -1.46 21.92
N ASN A 2 -2.54 -2.76 21.69
CA ASN A 2 -1.49 -3.44 22.45
C ASN A 2 -0.11 -3.17 21.83
N SER A 3 0.97 -3.37 22.62
CA SER A 3 2.36 -3.08 22.21
C SER A 3 2.77 -3.85 20.93
N LYS A 4 2.27 -5.07 20.73
CA LYS A 4 2.55 -5.88 19.52
C LYS A 4 2.02 -5.21 18.25
N ARG A 5 0.79 -4.69 18.26
CA ARG A 5 0.22 -3.96 17.12
C ARG A 5 0.96 -2.65 16.84
N LEU A 6 1.38 -1.94 17.88
CA LEU A 6 2.16 -0.72 17.73
C LEU A 6 3.52 -1.01 17.08
N ALA A 7 4.21 -2.06 17.51
CA ALA A 7 5.47 -2.50 16.91
C ALA A 7 5.33 -2.88 15.44
N ILE A 8 4.26 -3.61 15.07
CA ILE A 8 3.96 -3.98 13.68
C ILE A 8 3.79 -2.73 12.82
N ILE A 9 2.99 -1.75 13.28
CA ILE A 9 2.76 -0.50 12.56
C ILE A 9 4.09 0.24 12.38
N ALA A 10 4.90 0.38 13.44
CA ALA A 10 6.17 1.08 13.39
C ALA A 10 7.17 0.41 12.42
N ILE A 11 7.29 -0.92 12.46
CA ILE A 11 8.21 -1.68 11.59
C ILE A 11 7.78 -1.57 10.12
N LEU A 12 6.50 -1.78 9.82
CA LEU A 12 6.01 -1.73 8.44
C LEU A 12 6.00 -0.30 7.89
N ALA A 13 5.71 0.71 8.71
CA ALA A 13 5.85 2.11 8.31
C ALA A 13 7.32 2.46 8.03
N ALA A 14 8.25 2.04 8.88
CA ALA A 14 9.69 2.25 8.65
C ALA A 14 10.16 1.56 7.36
N LEU A 15 9.71 0.34 7.07
CA LEU A 15 9.98 -0.36 5.83
C LEU A 15 9.42 0.41 4.62
N SER A 16 8.19 0.88 4.69
CA SER A 16 7.54 1.70 3.66
C SER A 16 8.33 2.96 3.37
N ILE A 17 8.73 3.70 4.40
CA ILE A 17 9.52 4.92 4.28
C ILE A 17 10.90 4.61 3.68
N GLY A 18 11.60 3.61 4.22
CA GLY A 18 12.93 3.22 3.76
C GLY A 18 12.96 2.80 2.29
N THR A 19 11.97 1.99 1.86
CA THR A 19 11.86 1.59 0.45
C THR A 19 11.55 2.77 -0.47
N ASN A 20 10.72 3.72 -0.04
CA ASN A 20 10.43 4.92 -0.82
C ASN A 20 11.68 5.81 -0.99
N TYR A 21 12.46 6.01 0.06
CA TYR A 21 13.73 6.75 -0.07
C TYR A 21 14.75 6.01 -0.92
N ALA A 22 14.85 4.69 -0.83
CA ALA A 22 15.74 3.90 -1.67
C ALA A 22 15.37 4.00 -3.17
N MET A 23 14.10 4.22 -3.47
CA MET A 23 13.58 4.31 -4.84
C MET A 23 13.32 5.76 -5.30
N ILE A 24 13.75 6.77 -4.55
CA ILE A 24 13.42 8.17 -4.81
C ILE A 24 13.87 8.67 -6.19
N SER A 25 14.90 8.05 -6.78
CA SER A 25 15.36 8.34 -8.14
C SER A 25 14.45 7.77 -9.24
N LEU A 26 13.55 6.84 -8.89
CA LEU A 26 12.58 6.26 -9.80
C LEU A 26 11.26 7.01 -9.65
N TYR A 27 10.99 7.90 -10.60
CA TYR A 27 9.84 8.80 -10.49
C TYR A 27 8.53 8.02 -10.40
N ASN A 28 7.79 8.27 -9.32
CA ASN A 28 6.48 7.68 -9.02
C ASN A 28 6.44 6.14 -8.97
N VAL A 29 7.56 5.50 -8.63
CA VAL A 29 7.67 4.07 -8.37
C VAL A 29 7.80 3.86 -6.86
N LYS A 30 6.82 3.14 -6.25
CA LYS A 30 6.73 3.01 -4.79
C LYS A 30 6.40 1.56 -4.40
N VAL A 31 7.13 1.04 -3.43
CA VAL A 31 6.82 -0.25 -2.78
C VAL A 31 5.94 -0.04 -1.53
N MET A 32 5.83 1.20 -1.05
CA MET A 32 5.03 1.56 0.11
C MET A 32 3.62 1.01 0.02
N ASP A 33 2.95 1.20 -1.11
CA ASP A 33 1.55 0.85 -1.35
C ASP A 33 1.32 -0.67 -1.16
N LEU A 34 2.27 -1.50 -1.64
CA LEU A 34 2.26 -2.94 -1.41
C LEU A 34 2.41 -3.27 0.09
N VAL A 35 3.33 -2.61 0.80
CA VAL A 35 3.57 -2.86 2.23
C VAL A 35 2.33 -2.50 3.05
N VAL A 36 1.70 -1.38 2.75
CA VAL A 36 0.47 -0.92 3.41
C VAL A 36 -0.69 -1.89 3.15
N PHE A 37 -0.86 -2.32 1.90
CA PHE A 37 -1.88 -3.30 1.52
C PHE A 37 -1.69 -4.64 2.25
N VAL A 38 -0.48 -5.19 2.21
CA VAL A 38 -0.15 -6.46 2.88
C VAL A 38 -0.28 -6.33 4.41
N GLY A 39 0.09 -5.19 4.96
CA GLY A 39 -0.12 -4.89 6.38
C GLY A 39 -1.60 -4.95 6.77
N GLY A 40 -2.48 -4.38 5.95
CA GLY A 40 -3.92 -4.47 6.12
C GLY A 40 -4.45 -5.90 5.95
N PHE A 41 -3.98 -6.60 4.93
CA PHE A 41 -4.34 -7.99 4.66
C PHE A 41 -3.99 -8.91 5.85
N CYS A 42 -2.80 -8.78 6.41
CA CYS A 42 -2.32 -9.65 7.49
C CYS A 42 -2.88 -9.27 8.87
N PHE A 43 -3.01 -7.97 9.16
CA PHE A 43 -3.27 -7.48 10.52
C PHE A 43 -4.59 -6.72 10.69
N GLY A 44 -5.35 -6.55 9.60
CA GLY A 44 -6.67 -5.93 9.61
C GLY A 44 -6.69 -4.45 9.22
N PRO A 45 -7.91 -3.88 8.98
CA PRO A 45 -8.06 -2.59 8.32
C PRO A 45 -7.48 -1.42 9.14
N PHE A 46 -7.62 -1.47 10.45
CA PHE A 46 -7.11 -0.41 11.33
C PHE A 46 -5.58 -0.36 11.33
N VAL A 47 -4.92 -1.52 11.38
CA VAL A 47 -3.45 -1.59 11.35
C VAL A 47 -2.94 -1.15 9.98
N GLY A 48 -3.55 -1.65 8.90
CA GLY A 48 -3.17 -1.26 7.54
C GLY A 48 -3.33 0.24 7.29
N ALA A 49 -4.46 0.82 7.68
CA ALA A 49 -4.69 2.26 7.55
C ALA A 49 -3.64 3.08 8.33
N LEU A 50 -3.31 2.67 9.56
CA LEU A 50 -2.30 3.36 10.37
C LEU A 50 -0.88 3.23 9.79
N ILE A 51 -0.53 2.10 9.15
CA ILE A 51 0.75 1.98 8.46
C ILE A 51 0.85 3.04 7.37
N GLY A 52 -0.17 3.19 6.51
CA GLY A 52 -0.21 4.20 5.46
C GLY A 52 -0.15 5.63 5.99
N ILE A 53 -0.98 5.94 6.99
CA ILE A 53 -1.02 7.26 7.63
C ILE A 53 0.35 7.63 8.22
N VAL A 54 0.93 6.76 9.05
CA VAL A 54 2.24 7.01 9.69
C VAL A 54 3.35 7.13 8.66
N SER A 55 3.33 6.30 7.61
CA SER A 55 4.29 6.39 6.52
C SER A 55 4.26 7.76 5.85
N TRP A 56 3.07 8.27 5.53
CA TRP A 56 2.93 9.59 4.90
C TRP A 56 3.14 10.76 5.85
N ILE A 57 2.85 10.60 7.16
CA ILE A 57 3.23 11.63 8.15
C ILE A 57 4.73 11.90 8.06
N VAL A 58 5.54 10.86 8.05
CA VAL A 58 7.01 11.02 8.02
C VAL A 58 7.51 11.35 6.61
N TYR A 59 7.19 10.51 5.63
CA TYR A 59 7.69 10.67 4.26
C TYR A 59 7.23 11.98 3.63
N GLY A 60 5.96 12.33 3.77
CA GLY A 60 5.40 13.55 3.19
C GLY A 60 5.91 14.83 3.86
N SER A 61 6.20 14.80 5.18
CA SER A 61 6.78 15.95 5.88
C SER A 61 8.25 16.19 5.52
N LEU A 62 8.97 15.12 5.16
CA LEU A 62 10.39 15.16 4.79
C LEU A 62 10.59 15.07 3.26
N ASN A 63 9.54 15.28 2.48
CA ASN A 63 9.58 15.14 1.03
C ASN A 63 10.49 16.21 0.39
N PRO A 64 11.57 15.82 -0.31
CA PRO A 64 12.49 16.76 -0.94
C PRO A 64 11.87 17.56 -2.10
N LEU A 65 10.71 17.11 -2.62
CA LEU A 65 9.96 17.80 -3.70
C LEU A 65 9.07 18.94 -3.17
N GLY A 66 9.07 19.18 -1.87
CA GLY A 66 8.30 20.24 -1.22
C GLY A 66 7.13 19.74 -0.39
N PHE A 67 6.56 20.62 0.42
CA PHE A 67 5.45 20.35 1.34
C PHE A 67 4.25 21.23 1.03
N SER A 68 3.10 20.63 0.90
CA SER A 68 1.79 21.29 0.85
C SER A 68 0.83 20.57 1.78
N PHE A 69 0.31 21.26 2.79
CA PHE A 69 -0.53 20.65 3.80
C PHE A 69 -1.79 19.94 3.24
N PRO A 70 -2.56 20.50 2.28
CA PRO A 70 -3.70 19.81 1.70
C PRO A 70 -3.30 18.57 0.89
N ILE A 71 -2.20 18.63 0.13
CA ILE A 71 -1.69 17.50 -0.63
C ILE A 71 -1.21 16.41 0.33
N TRP A 72 -0.45 16.77 1.35
CA TRP A 72 0.02 15.86 2.39
C TRP A 72 -1.14 15.13 3.10
N LEU A 73 -2.22 15.85 3.43
CA LEU A 73 -3.42 15.25 3.99
C LEU A 73 -4.09 14.27 3.02
N SER A 74 -4.23 14.66 1.75
CA SER A 74 -4.86 13.81 0.75
C SER A 74 -4.07 12.53 0.48
N THR A 75 -2.74 12.62 0.39
CA THR A 75 -1.87 11.45 0.21
C THR A 75 -1.93 10.50 1.40
N MET A 76 -1.92 11.05 2.61
CA MET A 76 -2.00 10.29 3.86
C MET A 76 -3.31 9.47 3.95
N PHE A 77 -4.45 10.08 3.65
CA PHE A 77 -5.73 9.37 3.68
C PHE A 77 -5.93 8.44 2.49
N SER A 78 -5.44 8.82 1.31
CA SER A 78 -5.48 7.93 0.13
C SER A 78 -4.61 6.69 0.32
N GLU A 79 -3.46 6.82 0.99
CA GLU A 79 -2.63 5.67 1.32
C GLU A 79 -3.32 4.69 2.28
N ALA A 80 -4.10 5.19 3.24
CA ALA A 80 -4.88 4.35 4.13
C ALA A 80 -5.86 3.41 3.39
N ILE A 81 -6.32 3.81 2.19
CA ILE A 81 -7.23 3.00 1.36
C ILE A 81 -6.59 1.66 0.98
N TYR A 82 -5.29 1.63 0.66
CA TYR A 82 -4.59 0.37 0.38
C TYR A 82 -4.67 -0.60 1.56
N GLY A 83 -4.42 -0.13 2.78
CA GLY A 83 -4.48 -0.96 3.97
C GLY A 83 -5.89 -1.48 4.26
N ILE A 84 -6.90 -0.64 4.09
CA ILE A 84 -8.30 -1.03 4.24
C ILE A 84 -8.69 -2.06 3.18
N ALA A 85 -8.32 -1.83 1.92
CA ALA A 85 -8.59 -2.74 0.81
C ALA A 85 -7.93 -4.11 1.03
N GLY A 86 -6.68 -4.14 1.51
CA GLY A 86 -6.00 -5.39 1.86
C GLY A 86 -6.78 -6.23 2.86
N ALA A 87 -7.31 -5.60 3.90
CA ALA A 87 -8.12 -6.28 4.91
C ALA A 87 -9.46 -6.82 4.36
N PHE A 88 -10.10 -6.09 3.46
CA PHE A 88 -11.31 -6.58 2.77
C PHE A 88 -10.99 -7.76 1.85
N MET A 89 -9.87 -7.69 1.13
CA MET A 89 -9.43 -8.80 0.27
C MET A 89 -9.17 -10.08 1.06
N ARG A 90 -8.62 -9.99 2.26
CA ARG A 90 -8.48 -11.16 3.13
C ARG A 90 -9.81 -11.85 3.43
N LYS A 91 -10.90 -11.11 3.59
CA LYS A 91 -12.24 -11.68 3.83
C LYS A 91 -12.79 -12.41 2.60
N SER A 92 -12.49 -11.88 1.41
CA SER A 92 -12.93 -12.46 0.13
C SER A 92 -12.09 -13.67 -0.28
N LEU A 93 -10.79 -13.63 0.00
CA LEU A 93 -9.87 -14.73 -0.24
C LEU A 93 -9.76 -15.56 1.03
N SER A 94 -10.61 -16.57 1.18
CA SER A 94 -10.52 -17.54 2.27
C SER A 94 -9.09 -18.09 2.40
N PRO A 95 -8.58 -18.39 3.64
CA PRO A 95 -7.28 -19.05 3.82
C PRO A 95 -7.13 -20.37 3.04
N LYS A 96 -8.25 -21.05 2.77
CA LYS A 96 -8.31 -22.20 1.86
C LYS A 96 -8.11 -21.80 0.40
N GLY A 97 -8.57 -20.59 0.00
CA GLY A 97 -8.36 -20.05 -1.33
C GLY A 97 -6.88 -19.85 -1.65
N LEU A 98 -6.11 -19.20 -0.77
CA LEU A 98 -4.65 -19.01 -1.00
C LEU A 98 -3.88 -20.33 -1.06
N ARG A 99 -4.32 -21.40 -0.36
CA ARG A 99 -3.73 -22.75 -0.45
C ARG A 99 -4.24 -23.55 -1.64
N GLY A 100 -5.49 -23.34 -2.07
CA GLY A 100 -6.09 -24.00 -3.24
C GLY A 100 -5.54 -23.53 -4.57
N PHE A 101 -4.96 -22.33 -4.61
CA PHE A 101 -4.33 -21.73 -5.82
C PHE A 101 -2.92 -22.24 -6.10
N LYS A 102 -2.49 -23.40 -5.57
CA LYS A 102 -1.17 -23.95 -5.92
C LYS A 102 -0.98 -24.11 -7.43
N ASP A 103 -2.04 -24.45 -8.14
CA ASP A 103 -2.05 -24.64 -9.58
C ASP A 103 -2.44 -23.36 -10.37
N GLU A 104 -2.93 -22.31 -9.67
CA GLU A 104 -3.40 -21.05 -10.28
C GLU A 104 -2.55 -19.83 -9.88
N ARG A 105 -1.26 -20.01 -9.64
CA ARG A 105 -0.36 -18.92 -9.17
C ARG A 105 -0.39 -17.71 -10.10
N VAL A 106 -0.49 -17.94 -11.40
CA VAL A 106 -0.52 -16.86 -12.39
C VAL A 106 -1.81 -16.07 -12.27
N ALA A 107 -2.96 -16.74 -12.14
CA ALA A 107 -4.25 -16.08 -12.01
C ALA A 107 -4.34 -15.19 -10.77
N ILE A 108 -3.84 -15.66 -9.63
CA ILE A 108 -3.83 -14.86 -8.39
C ILE A 108 -2.85 -13.69 -8.45
N SER A 109 -1.71 -13.85 -9.13
CA SER A 109 -0.76 -12.76 -9.39
C SER A 109 -1.40 -11.68 -10.26
N ILE A 110 -2.06 -12.05 -11.33
CA ILE A 110 -2.80 -11.12 -12.20
C ILE A 110 -3.89 -10.41 -11.41
N TYR A 111 -4.65 -11.14 -10.58
CA TYR A 111 -5.70 -10.58 -9.73
C TYR A 111 -5.17 -9.50 -8.77
N PHE A 112 -4.07 -9.77 -8.05
CA PHE A 112 -3.45 -8.76 -7.19
C PHE A 112 -2.87 -7.60 -7.99
N GLY A 113 -2.29 -7.85 -9.16
CA GLY A 113 -1.80 -6.80 -10.05
C GLY A 113 -2.91 -5.85 -10.50
N ILE A 114 -4.06 -6.38 -10.89
CA ILE A 114 -5.25 -5.59 -11.25
C ILE A 114 -5.74 -4.77 -10.04
N ILE A 115 -5.80 -5.36 -8.86
CA ILE A 115 -6.20 -4.64 -7.65
C ILE A 115 -5.22 -3.50 -7.35
N GLY A 116 -3.91 -3.75 -7.40
CA GLY A 116 -2.89 -2.73 -7.19
C GLY A 116 -3.06 -1.57 -8.18
N MET A 117 -3.29 -1.87 -9.45
CA MET A 117 -3.53 -0.88 -10.49
C MET A 117 -4.76 0.00 -10.18
N PHE A 118 -5.91 -0.59 -9.80
CA PHE A 118 -7.13 0.17 -9.50
C PHE A 118 -7.03 0.98 -8.20
N LEU A 119 -6.37 0.47 -7.18
CA LEU A 119 -6.12 1.22 -5.95
C LEU A 119 -5.23 2.43 -6.23
N THR A 120 -4.21 2.26 -7.07
CA THR A 120 -3.32 3.35 -7.48
C THR A 120 -4.05 4.39 -8.32
N LEU A 121 -4.91 3.97 -9.26
CA LEU A 121 -5.77 4.89 -9.98
C LEU A 121 -6.62 5.73 -9.03
N THR A 122 -7.23 5.10 -8.02
CA THR A 122 -8.04 5.79 -7.02
C THR A 122 -7.21 6.81 -6.22
N TYR A 123 -6.03 6.40 -5.77
CA TYR A 123 -5.09 7.27 -5.08
C TYR A 123 -4.69 8.48 -5.94
N ASP A 124 -4.26 8.25 -7.18
CA ASP A 124 -3.80 9.30 -8.09
C ASP A 124 -4.94 10.27 -8.46
N VAL A 125 -6.15 9.78 -8.67
CA VAL A 125 -7.31 10.66 -8.92
C VAL A 125 -7.59 11.57 -7.73
N ILE A 126 -7.64 11.04 -6.51
CA ILE A 126 -7.91 11.83 -5.31
C ILE A 126 -6.82 12.89 -5.11
N THR A 127 -5.55 12.51 -5.21
CA THR A 127 -4.43 13.43 -4.98
C THR A 127 -4.31 14.48 -6.07
N ASN A 128 -4.59 14.14 -7.34
CA ASN A 128 -4.60 15.11 -8.44
C ASN A 128 -5.79 16.08 -8.37
N ILE A 129 -6.96 15.68 -7.88
CA ILE A 129 -8.08 16.59 -7.59
C ILE A 129 -7.64 17.63 -6.55
N VAL A 130 -7.02 17.20 -5.45
CA VAL A 130 -6.54 18.13 -4.41
C VAL A 130 -5.42 19.01 -4.94
N PHE A 131 -4.49 18.46 -5.72
CA PHE A 131 -3.45 19.23 -6.38
C PHE A 131 -4.04 20.33 -7.30
N GLY A 132 -5.00 19.97 -8.14
CA GLY A 132 -5.69 20.93 -9.04
C GLY A 132 -6.35 22.05 -8.26
N TYR A 133 -7.05 21.72 -7.17
CA TYR A 133 -7.69 22.70 -6.32
C TYR A 133 -6.68 23.67 -5.66
N VAL A 134 -5.60 23.14 -5.10
CA VAL A 134 -4.55 23.94 -4.43
C VAL A 134 -3.79 24.82 -5.41
N SER A 135 -3.57 24.33 -6.63
CA SER A 135 -2.81 25.03 -7.69
C SER A 135 -3.67 26.00 -8.49
N GLY A 136 -4.99 26.06 -8.25
CA GLY A 136 -5.92 26.85 -9.04
C GLY A 136 -6.11 26.36 -10.48
N TRP A 137 -5.81 25.11 -10.76
CA TRP A 137 -5.95 24.51 -12.08
C TRP A 137 -7.36 23.97 -12.30
N ASN A 138 -7.76 23.86 -13.56
CA ASN A 138 -8.93 23.08 -13.90
C ASN A 138 -8.72 21.62 -13.44
N ILE A 139 -9.67 21.05 -12.70
CA ILE A 139 -9.51 19.71 -12.07
C ILE A 139 -9.29 18.62 -13.11
N LEU A 140 -10.03 18.65 -14.23
CA LEU A 140 -9.84 17.67 -15.30
C LEU A 140 -8.44 17.76 -15.91
N PHE A 141 -7.94 18.99 -16.12
CA PHE A 141 -6.59 19.23 -16.62
C PHE A 141 -5.54 18.70 -15.62
N ALA A 142 -5.71 18.96 -14.32
CA ALA A 142 -4.81 18.46 -13.28
C ALA A 142 -4.77 16.91 -13.24
N ILE A 143 -5.92 16.26 -13.38
CA ILE A 143 -6.02 14.81 -13.45
C ILE A 143 -5.27 14.27 -14.69
N ILE A 144 -5.49 14.86 -15.87
CA ILE A 144 -4.86 14.42 -17.12
C ILE A 144 -3.34 14.59 -17.04
N VAL A 145 -2.85 15.74 -16.62
CA VAL A 145 -1.41 16.03 -16.51
C VAL A 145 -0.73 15.18 -15.42
N GLY A 146 -1.40 14.99 -14.29
CA GLY A 146 -0.90 14.10 -13.24
C GLY A 146 -0.90 12.63 -13.64
N PHE A 147 -1.82 12.24 -14.54
CA PHE A 147 -1.90 10.87 -15.03
C PHE A 147 -0.85 10.56 -16.10
N VAL A 148 -0.55 11.50 -17.00
CA VAL A 148 0.40 11.30 -18.11
C VAL A 148 1.64 12.17 -17.90
N PRO A 149 2.82 11.57 -17.70
CA PRO A 149 3.16 10.13 -17.62
C PRO A 149 3.09 9.52 -16.22
N PHE A 150 2.97 10.33 -15.17
CA PHE A 150 3.29 9.97 -13.78
C PHE A 150 2.36 8.91 -13.17
N GLY A 151 1.07 9.08 -13.28
CA GLY A 151 0.08 8.12 -12.81
C GLY A 151 0.14 6.81 -13.57
N PHE A 152 0.46 6.85 -14.88
CA PHE A 152 0.65 5.64 -15.66
C PHE A 152 1.83 4.80 -15.16
N VAL A 153 2.97 5.43 -14.86
CA VAL A 153 4.14 4.76 -14.27
C VAL A 153 3.80 4.18 -12.89
N HIS A 154 3.09 4.93 -12.06
CA HIS A 154 2.64 4.48 -10.74
C HIS A 154 1.74 3.26 -10.83
N MET A 155 0.72 3.29 -11.69
CA MET A 155 -0.18 2.15 -11.91
C MET A 155 0.54 0.92 -12.44
N ALA A 156 1.42 1.08 -13.42
CA ALA A 156 2.17 -0.01 -14.01
C ALA A 156 3.14 -0.65 -13.00
N SER A 157 3.86 0.17 -12.23
CA SER A 157 4.75 -0.32 -11.17
C SER A 157 3.99 -1.06 -10.07
N ASN A 158 2.83 -0.54 -9.65
CA ASN A 158 2.00 -1.22 -8.66
C ASN A 158 1.33 -2.48 -9.18
N ALA A 159 0.91 -2.52 -10.45
CA ALA A 159 0.46 -3.77 -11.06
C ALA A 159 1.55 -4.85 -10.98
N PHE A 160 2.80 -4.49 -11.24
CA PHE A 160 3.95 -5.38 -11.13
C PHE A 160 4.24 -5.79 -9.67
N PHE A 161 4.35 -4.82 -8.76
CA PHE A 161 4.67 -5.10 -7.36
C PHE A 161 3.59 -5.92 -6.66
N PHE A 162 2.33 -5.62 -6.88
CA PHE A 162 1.22 -6.38 -6.30
C PHE A 162 1.13 -7.77 -6.91
N GLY A 163 1.27 -7.89 -8.23
CA GLY A 163 1.22 -9.17 -8.92
C GLY A 163 2.30 -10.14 -8.44
N LEU A 164 3.53 -9.68 -8.29
CA LEU A 164 4.65 -10.52 -7.88
C LEU A 164 4.86 -10.55 -6.37
N GLY A 165 4.54 -9.47 -5.65
CA GLY A 165 4.90 -9.27 -4.25
C GLY A 165 3.85 -9.70 -3.24
N CYS A 166 2.53 -9.58 -3.53
CA CYS A 166 1.49 -9.85 -2.54
C CYS A 166 1.57 -11.27 -1.98
N VAL A 167 1.54 -12.28 -2.84
CA VAL A 167 1.48 -13.68 -2.41
C VAL A 167 2.72 -14.08 -1.59
N PRO A 168 3.97 -13.87 -2.05
CA PRO A 168 5.14 -14.25 -1.28
C PRO A 168 5.24 -13.49 0.05
N THR A 169 4.92 -12.20 0.08
CA THR A 169 5.00 -11.38 1.30
C THR A 169 3.93 -11.80 2.32
N ILE A 170 2.68 -12.03 1.89
CA ILE A 170 1.61 -12.54 2.76
C ILE A 170 2.01 -13.90 3.35
N ASN A 171 2.57 -14.80 2.53
CA ASN A 171 3.01 -16.12 3.00
C ASN A 171 4.17 -16.02 3.99
N ALA A 172 5.13 -15.13 3.76
CA ALA A 172 6.26 -14.91 4.66
C ALA A 172 5.78 -14.40 6.03
N ILE A 173 4.92 -13.37 6.05
CA ILE A 173 4.35 -12.83 7.29
C ILE A 173 3.52 -13.89 8.02
N SER A 174 2.69 -14.65 7.29
CA SER A 174 1.85 -15.70 7.90
C SER A 174 2.66 -16.80 8.56
N LYS A 175 3.84 -17.15 8.02
CA LYS A 175 4.75 -18.12 8.65
C LYS A 175 5.36 -17.57 9.95
N ILE A 176 5.79 -16.31 9.94
CA ILE A 176 6.38 -15.66 11.12
C ILE A 176 5.34 -15.56 12.25
N VAL A 177 4.14 -15.09 11.95
CA VAL A 177 3.07 -14.88 12.94
C VAL A 177 2.46 -16.21 13.39
N GLY A 178 2.34 -17.19 12.49
CA GLY A 178 1.81 -18.52 12.79
C GLY A 178 2.78 -19.40 13.58
N GLY A 179 4.09 -19.24 13.39
CA GLY A 179 5.13 -19.96 14.15
C GLY A 179 5.15 -19.61 15.64
N GLU A 180 4.85 -18.36 15.98
CA GLU A 180 4.76 -17.93 17.39
C GLU A 180 3.60 -18.59 18.17
N SER A 181 2.55 -19.07 17.48
CA SER A 181 1.41 -19.73 18.15
C SER A 181 1.69 -21.18 18.57
N HIS A 182 2.67 -21.86 17.96
CA HIS A 182 3.08 -23.21 18.32
C HIS A 182 4.05 -23.26 19.51
N ASP A 183 4.89 -22.22 19.67
CA ASP A 183 5.91 -22.19 20.73
C ASP A 183 5.34 -21.82 22.12
N VAL A 184 4.14 -21.25 22.19
CA VAL A 184 3.46 -20.87 23.45
C VAL A 184 2.63 -22.02 24.05
N SER A 185 2.36 -23.09 23.26
CA SER A 185 1.57 -24.23 23.73
C SER A 185 2.41 -25.38 24.32
N GLU A 186 3.75 -25.25 24.26
CA GLU A 186 4.70 -26.28 24.81
C GLU A 186 5.44 -25.78 26.08
N LYS A 187 5.03 -24.68 26.69
CA LYS A 187 5.51 -24.22 28.00
C LYS A 187 4.34 -24.08 28.96
#